data_eaa416e8b16f9169f04187fc0f21e8ad
#
_entry.id   eaa416e8b16f9169f04187fc0f21e8ad
#
_cell.length_a   1.000
_cell.length_b   1.000
_cell.length_c   1.000
_cell.angle_alpha   90.00
_cell.angle_beta   90.00
_cell.angle_gamma   90.00
#
_symmetry.space_group_name_H-M   'P 1'
#
loop_
_entity.id
_entity.type
_entity.pdbx_description
1 polymer ?
#
loop_
_entity_poly.entity_id
_entity_poly.type
_entity_poly.pdbx_seq_one_letter_code
_entity_poly.pdbx_strand_id
1 'polypeptide(L)'
;MIKSKNITILGTGISGLGSAKLANKLGLNVFVSDNNIIGEKIKKYLNENKIDFEENGHDIRRLLSADQVIISPGISFVDLKKRYPEINKEKFISEIEFASRFTNAYLIAVTGSNGKTTTASLIYHILKSSGFNVGLAGNIGVSFAESVCNFSYDFYGLEVS
;
A
#
# COMPACT_ATOMS: atom_id res chain seq x y z
N MET A 1 24.11 8.34 -8.60
CA MET A 1 23.38 7.07 -8.30
C MET A 1 22.39 7.36 -7.20
N ILE A 2 21.09 7.30 -7.50
CA ILE A 2 20.04 7.38 -6.47
C ILE A 2 20.20 6.08 -5.67
N LYS A 3 20.58 6.19 -4.40
CA LYS A 3 20.67 5.05 -3.49
C LYS A 3 19.29 4.39 -3.46
N SER A 4 19.18 3.13 -3.89
CA SER A 4 17.93 2.37 -3.85
C SER A 4 17.42 2.43 -2.41
N LYS A 5 16.22 3.01 -2.20
CA LYS A 5 15.61 3.06 -0.87
C LYS A 5 15.17 1.66 -0.46
N ASN A 6 15.45 1.31 0.79
CA ASN A 6 14.98 0.09 1.41
C ASN A 6 13.56 0.30 1.93
N ILE A 7 12.61 -0.42 1.37
CA ILE A 7 11.20 -0.37 1.76
C ILE A 7 10.81 -1.66 2.47
N THR A 8 10.34 -1.56 3.70
CA THR A 8 9.71 -2.68 4.40
C THR A 8 8.20 -2.52 4.35
N ILE A 9 7.49 -3.58 4.00
CA ILE A 9 6.03 -3.60 3.90
C ILE A 9 5.49 -4.54 4.97
N LEU A 10 4.62 -4.03 5.83
CA LEU A 10 3.96 -4.80 6.87
C LEU A 10 2.57 -5.24 6.44
N GLY A 11 2.38 -6.56 6.42
CA GLY A 11 1.17 -7.23 6.00
C GLY A 11 1.14 -7.59 4.52
N THR A 12 0.57 -8.75 4.20
CA THR A 12 0.44 -9.31 2.84
C THR A 12 -1.00 -9.30 2.33
N GLY A 13 -1.87 -8.51 2.96
CA GLY A 13 -3.22 -8.25 2.44
C GLY A 13 -3.20 -7.46 1.13
N ILE A 14 -4.37 -7.07 0.65
CA ILE A 14 -4.55 -6.37 -0.64
C ILE A 14 -3.65 -5.12 -0.73
N SER A 15 -3.62 -4.28 0.31
CA SER A 15 -2.81 -3.05 0.37
C SER A 15 -1.31 -3.34 0.39
N GLY A 16 -0.86 -4.32 1.19
CA GLY A 16 0.55 -4.67 1.29
C GLY A 16 1.08 -5.28 -0.01
N LEU A 17 0.33 -6.22 -0.61
CA LEU A 17 0.71 -6.81 -1.89
C LEU A 17 0.73 -5.78 -3.03
N GLY A 18 -0.25 -4.87 -3.07
CA GLY A 18 -0.26 -3.76 -4.04
C GLY A 18 0.94 -2.84 -3.87
N SER A 19 1.31 -2.50 -2.63
CA SER A 19 2.51 -1.72 -2.31
C SER A 19 3.79 -2.44 -2.76
N ALA A 20 3.86 -3.78 -2.56
CA ALA A 20 5.02 -4.57 -2.99
C ALA A 20 5.17 -4.58 -4.52
N LYS A 21 4.07 -4.71 -5.25
CA LYS A 21 4.03 -4.63 -6.72
C LYS A 21 4.54 -3.27 -7.21
N LEU A 22 4.01 -2.19 -6.66
CA LEU A 22 4.40 -0.82 -7.04
C LEU A 22 5.87 -0.55 -6.71
N ALA A 23 6.31 -0.84 -5.48
CA ALA A 23 7.68 -0.62 -5.04
C ALA A 23 8.69 -1.41 -5.88
N ASN A 24 8.39 -2.68 -6.20
CA ASN A 24 9.22 -3.52 -7.05
C ASN A 24 9.32 -2.96 -8.48
N LYS A 25 8.18 -2.55 -9.07
CA LYS A 25 8.15 -1.93 -10.41
C LYS A 25 8.98 -0.64 -10.47
N LEU A 26 9.07 0.09 -9.36
CA LEU A 26 9.89 1.30 -9.22
C LEU A 26 11.38 1.00 -9.01
N GLY A 27 11.78 -0.27 -8.92
CA GLY A 27 13.17 -0.67 -8.70
C GLY A 27 13.66 -0.41 -7.28
N LEU A 28 12.75 -0.30 -6.29
CA LEU A 28 13.08 -0.15 -4.88
C LEU A 28 13.50 -1.50 -4.30
N ASN A 29 14.33 -1.48 -3.25
CA ASN A 29 14.68 -2.70 -2.52
C ASN A 29 13.56 -3.03 -1.52
N VAL A 30 12.76 -4.05 -1.82
CA VAL A 30 11.52 -4.38 -1.10
C VAL A 30 11.73 -5.60 -0.20
N PHE A 31 11.27 -5.48 1.04
CA PHE A 31 11.12 -6.57 1.98
C PHE A 31 9.68 -6.61 2.50
N VAL A 32 9.06 -7.79 2.49
CA VAL A 32 7.69 -7.98 2.96
C VAL A 32 7.69 -8.79 4.26
N SER A 33 6.94 -8.32 5.25
CA SER A 33 6.86 -8.96 6.57
C SER A 33 5.41 -9.13 6.99
N ASP A 34 5.03 -10.34 7.41
CA ASP A 34 3.69 -10.63 7.93
C ASP A 34 3.76 -11.35 9.27
N ASN A 35 2.89 -10.96 10.19
CA ASN A 35 2.79 -11.61 11.49
C ASN A 35 2.14 -13.01 11.43
N ASN A 36 1.50 -13.32 10.31
CA ASN A 36 0.85 -14.60 10.02
C ASN A 36 1.60 -15.36 8.95
N ILE A 37 1.14 -16.59 8.69
CA ILE A 37 1.62 -17.39 7.55
C ILE A 37 1.16 -16.74 6.24
N ILE A 38 2.08 -16.53 5.32
CA ILE A 38 1.80 -15.98 3.99
C ILE A 38 1.25 -17.09 3.09
N GLY A 39 0.15 -16.79 2.39
CA GLY A 39 -0.47 -17.74 1.48
C GLY A 39 0.43 -18.11 0.28
N GLU A 40 0.38 -19.36 -0.17
CA GLU A 40 1.27 -19.91 -1.21
C GLU A 40 1.27 -19.11 -2.53
N LYS A 41 0.11 -18.58 -2.93
CA LYS A 41 0.02 -17.72 -4.14
C LYS A 41 0.84 -16.44 -4.00
N ILE A 42 0.86 -15.85 -2.80
CA ILE A 42 1.62 -14.63 -2.51
C ILE A 42 3.10 -14.96 -2.44
N LYS A 43 3.50 -16.04 -1.74
CA LYS A 43 4.89 -16.51 -1.70
C LYS A 43 5.44 -16.76 -3.09
N LYS A 44 4.65 -17.42 -3.96
CA LYS A 44 5.03 -17.64 -5.35
C LYS A 44 5.32 -16.32 -6.07
N TYR A 45 4.41 -15.33 -5.95
CA TYR A 45 4.60 -14.00 -6.53
C TYR A 45 5.88 -13.33 -6.01
N LEU A 46 6.11 -13.33 -4.68
CA LEU A 46 7.27 -12.71 -4.06
C LEU A 46 8.58 -13.36 -4.57
N ASN A 47 8.63 -14.70 -4.61
CA ASN A 47 9.79 -15.44 -5.11
C ASN A 47 10.07 -15.17 -6.59
N GLU A 48 9.04 -15.20 -7.45
CA GLU A 48 9.16 -14.91 -8.89
C GLU A 48 9.69 -13.50 -9.16
N ASN A 49 9.36 -12.55 -8.28
CA ASN A 49 9.79 -11.15 -8.37
C ASN A 49 11.05 -10.84 -7.53
N LYS A 50 11.68 -11.85 -6.93
CA LYS A 50 12.90 -11.72 -6.08
C LYS A 50 12.71 -10.75 -4.93
N ILE A 51 11.52 -10.74 -4.34
CA ILE A 51 11.19 -9.96 -3.15
C ILE A 51 11.39 -10.84 -1.93
N ASP A 52 12.32 -10.46 -1.06
CA ASP A 52 12.54 -11.15 0.21
C ASP A 52 11.35 -10.95 1.15
N PHE A 53 11.02 -11.97 1.92
CA PHE A 53 9.92 -11.89 2.88
C PHE A 53 10.16 -12.72 4.14
N GLU A 54 9.39 -12.43 5.17
CA GLU A 54 9.27 -13.22 6.39
C GLU A 54 7.81 -13.38 6.78
N GLU A 55 7.54 -14.43 7.54
CA GLU A 55 6.22 -14.75 8.11
C GLU A 55 6.33 -15.14 9.58
N ASN A 56 5.19 -15.19 10.30
CA ASN A 56 5.12 -15.51 11.73
C ASN A 56 5.81 -14.48 12.64
N GLY A 57 5.86 -13.24 12.24
CA GLY A 57 6.41 -12.15 13.04
C GLY A 57 7.10 -11.08 12.21
N HIS A 58 7.70 -10.11 12.92
CA HIS A 58 8.45 -9.01 12.32
C HIS A 58 9.86 -8.95 12.92
N ASP A 59 10.90 -9.07 12.09
CA ASP A 59 12.29 -8.84 12.53
C ASP A 59 12.51 -7.33 12.72
N ILE A 60 12.70 -6.92 13.96
CA ILE A 60 12.93 -5.53 14.31
C ILE A 60 14.11 -4.90 13.54
N ARG A 61 15.15 -5.68 13.24
CA ARG A 61 16.31 -5.18 12.50
C ARG A 61 15.93 -4.72 11.09
N ARG A 62 14.98 -5.41 10.45
CA ARG A 62 14.43 -5.01 9.15
C ARG A 62 13.64 -3.71 9.23
N LEU A 63 12.84 -3.54 10.29
CA LEU A 63 12.10 -2.30 10.53
C LEU A 63 13.03 -1.11 10.80
N LEU A 64 14.08 -1.30 11.60
CA LEU A 64 15.04 -0.24 11.94
C LEU A 64 15.91 0.15 10.74
N SER A 65 16.33 -0.81 9.91
CA SER A 65 17.18 -0.57 8.75
C SER A 65 16.44 -0.02 7.54
N ALA A 66 15.09 -0.11 7.50
CA ALA A 66 14.30 0.45 6.42
C ALA A 66 14.41 1.98 6.35
N ASP A 67 14.47 2.53 5.16
CA ASP A 67 14.33 3.97 4.92
C ASP A 67 12.88 4.39 5.11
N GLN A 68 11.93 3.50 4.76
CA GLN A 68 10.51 3.71 4.91
C GLN A 68 9.79 2.37 5.17
N VAL A 69 8.75 2.41 5.99
CA VAL A 69 7.88 1.26 6.31
C VAL A 69 6.47 1.56 5.86
N ILE A 70 5.94 0.74 4.95
CA ILE A 70 4.54 0.84 4.53
C ILE A 70 3.72 -0.09 5.42
N ILE A 71 2.74 0.49 6.12
CA ILE A 71 1.89 -0.25 7.05
C ILE A 71 0.50 -0.48 6.45
N SER A 72 0.06 -1.74 6.46
CA SER A 72 -1.30 -2.08 6.04
C SER A 72 -2.34 -1.58 7.06
N PRO A 73 -3.56 -1.16 6.63
CA PRO A 73 -4.57 -0.59 7.53
C PRO A 73 -4.95 -1.46 8.73
N GLY A 74 -4.86 -2.79 8.58
CA GLY A 74 -5.16 -3.73 9.68
C GLY A 74 -4.08 -3.85 10.76
N ILE A 75 -2.95 -3.16 10.62
CA ILE A 75 -1.83 -3.23 11.57
C ILE A 75 -1.77 -1.95 12.38
N SER A 76 -1.89 -2.08 13.70
CA SER A 76 -1.84 -0.95 14.64
C SER A 76 -0.39 -0.50 14.87
N PHE A 77 -0.08 0.75 14.49
CA PHE A 77 1.22 1.34 14.84
C PHE A 77 1.41 1.43 16.36
N VAL A 78 0.34 1.67 17.12
CA VAL A 78 0.40 1.75 18.58
C VAL A 78 0.87 0.43 19.19
N ASP A 79 0.38 -0.70 18.69
CA ASP A 79 0.76 -2.02 19.19
C ASP A 79 2.19 -2.39 18.74
N LEU A 80 2.57 -2.02 17.52
CA LEU A 80 3.96 -2.14 17.07
C LEU A 80 4.90 -1.32 17.96
N LYS A 81 4.56 -0.09 18.31
CA LYS A 81 5.38 0.77 19.16
C LYS A 81 5.49 0.27 20.58
N LYS A 82 4.43 -0.36 21.13
CA LYS A 82 4.51 -1.04 22.43
C LYS A 82 5.46 -2.24 22.39
N ARG A 83 5.43 -3.02 21.30
CA ARG A 83 6.28 -4.21 21.13
C ARG A 83 7.72 -3.86 20.81
N TYR A 84 7.94 -2.77 20.07
CA TYR A 84 9.23 -2.31 19.59
C TYR A 84 9.40 -0.81 19.87
N PRO A 85 9.76 -0.42 21.12
CA PRO A 85 9.82 0.99 21.53
C PRO A 85 10.80 1.85 20.74
N GLU A 86 11.81 1.25 20.09
CA GLU A 86 12.84 1.92 19.30
C GLU A 86 12.39 2.36 17.92
N ILE A 87 11.24 1.89 17.38
CA ILE A 87 10.79 2.29 16.04
C ILE A 87 10.44 3.77 15.97
N ASN A 88 10.84 4.45 14.88
CA ASN A 88 10.51 5.85 14.63
C ASN A 88 9.25 5.96 13.76
N LYS A 89 8.23 6.66 14.28
CA LYS A 89 6.94 6.86 13.60
C LYS A 89 7.09 7.53 12.23
N GLU A 90 8.05 8.42 12.06
CA GLU A 90 8.27 9.17 10.82
C GLU A 90 8.60 8.30 9.60
N LYS A 91 9.10 7.09 9.86
CA LYS A 91 9.37 6.12 8.78
C LYS A 91 8.12 5.39 8.29
N PHE A 92 7.02 5.46 9.05
CA PHE A 92 5.80 4.69 8.76
C PHE A 92 4.82 5.54 7.95
N ILE A 93 4.40 5.00 6.82
CA ILE A 93 3.40 5.61 5.95
C ILE A 93 2.33 4.59 5.57
N SER A 94 1.16 5.09 5.21
CA SER A 94 0.10 4.25 4.65
C SER A 94 0.39 3.87 3.19
N GLU A 95 -0.29 2.84 2.71
CA GLU A 95 -0.27 2.46 1.29
C GLU A 95 -0.72 3.61 0.39
N ILE A 96 -1.76 4.34 0.81
CA ILE A 96 -2.30 5.48 0.05
C ILE A 96 -1.26 6.60 -0.02
N GLU A 97 -0.61 6.94 1.08
CA GLU A 97 0.45 7.94 1.09
C GLU A 97 1.63 7.53 0.22
N PHE A 98 2.03 6.27 0.28
CA PHE A 98 3.08 5.75 -0.59
C PHE A 98 2.73 5.90 -2.07
N ALA A 99 1.56 5.39 -2.48
CA ALA A 99 1.16 5.37 -3.88
C ALA A 99 0.88 6.77 -4.44
N SER A 100 0.37 7.70 -3.61
CA SER A 100 0.09 9.08 -4.05
C SER A 100 1.32 9.83 -4.56
N ARG A 101 2.52 9.41 -4.16
CA ARG A 101 3.79 10.01 -4.61
C ARG A 101 4.19 9.61 -6.04
N PHE A 102 3.50 8.63 -6.62
CA PHE A 102 3.81 8.03 -7.92
C PHE A 102 2.68 8.17 -8.95
N THR A 103 1.75 9.06 -8.70
CA THR A 103 0.70 9.45 -9.64
C THR A 103 0.54 10.97 -9.66
N ASN A 104 0.18 11.52 -10.82
CA ASN A 104 -0.20 12.93 -10.97
C ASN A 104 -1.72 13.12 -11.00
N ALA A 105 -2.50 12.06 -10.77
CA ALA A 105 -3.95 12.10 -10.78
C ALA A 105 -4.50 12.96 -9.63
N TYR A 106 -5.63 13.61 -9.85
CA TYR A 106 -6.39 14.25 -8.78
C TYR A 106 -7.05 13.17 -7.91
N LEU A 107 -6.79 13.22 -6.60
CA LEU A 107 -7.28 12.23 -5.64
C LEU A 107 -8.49 12.77 -4.90
N ILE A 108 -9.63 12.08 -5.01
CA ILE A 108 -10.87 12.40 -4.30
C ILE A 108 -11.07 11.29 -3.26
N ALA A 109 -10.59 11.55 -2.04
CA ALA A 109 -10.64 10.59 -0.94
C ALA A 109 -11.97 10.70 -0.19
N VAL A 110 -12.62 9.56 0.01
CA VAL A 110 -13.88 9.42 0.75
C VAL A 110 -13.63 8.61 2.01
N THR A 111 -13.84 9.23 3.16
CA THR A 111 -13.81 8.56 4.46
C THR A 111 -15.10 8.81 5.23
N GLY A 112 -15.33 8.10 6.32
CA GLY A 112 -16.53 8.23 7.16
C GLY A 112 -17.00 6.90 7.71
N SER A 113 -17.96 6.94 8.63
CA SER A 113 -18.52 5.72 9.26
C SER A 113 -19.40 4.93 8.31
N ASN A 114 -20.21 5.61 7.49
CA ASN A 114 -21.18 4.99 6.56
C ASN A 114 -21.11 5.66 5.18
N GLY A 115 -21.59 4.95 4.15
CA GLY A 115 -21.78 5.50 2.81
C GLY A 115 -20.51 5.71 1.97
N LYS A 116 -19.31 5.34 2.48
CA LYS A 116 -18.04 5.52 1.76
C LYS A 116 -18.06 4.90 0.37
N THR A 117 -18.39 3.62 0.29
CA THR A 117 -18.43 2.86 -0.97
C THR A 117 -19.40 3.47 -1.97
N THR A 118 -20.60 3.82 -1.50
CA THR A 118 -21.63 4.45 -2.35
C THR A 118 -21.13 5.80 -2.88
N THR A 119 -20.58 6.64 -2.01
CA THR A 119 -20.08 7.98 -2.39
C THR A 119 -18.90 7.89 -3.36
N ALA A 120 -17.90 7.03 -3.08
CA ALA A 120 -16.77 6.85 -3.96
C ALA A 120 -17.19 6.30 -5.34
N SER A 121 -18.13 5.34 -5.35
CA SER A 121 -18.70 4.80 -6.60
C SER A 121 -19.48 5.85 -7.38
N LEU A 122 -20.26 6.70 -6.70
CA LEU A 122 -21.01 7.78 -7.35
C LEU A 122 -20.07 8.81 -7.99
N ILE A 123 -19.03 9.23 -7.29
CA ILE A 123 -18.00 10.13 -7.82
C ILE A 123 -17.36 9.53 -9.08
N TYR A 124 -16.97 8.25 -9.00
CA TYR A 124 -16.43 7.53 -10.16
C TYR A 124 -17.39 7.53 -11.34
N HIS A 125 -18.68 7.22 -11.12
CA HIS A 125 -19.67 7.18 -12.20
C HIS A 125 -19.94 8.55 -12.82
N ILE A 126 -20.02 9.61 -12.01
CA ILE A 126 -20.21 10.98 -12.51
C ILE A 126 -19.03 11.38 -13.40
N LEU A 127 -17.79 11.22 -12.92
CA LEU A 127 -16.62 11.58 -13.69
C LEU A 127 -16.49 10.76 -14.98
N LYS A 128 -16.72 9.46 -14.88
CA LYS A 128 -16.67 8.56 -16.04
C LYS A 128 -17.72 8.90 -17.09
N SER A 129 -18.96 9.18 -16.67
CA SER A 129 -20.05 9.59 -17.56
C SER A 129 -19.82 10.96 -18.19
N SER A 130 -19.00 11.81 -17.55
CA SER A 130 -18.55 13.10 -18.08
C SER A 130 -17.34 12.99 -19.00
N GLY A 131 -16.87 11.76 -19.32
CA GLY A 131 -15.79 11.52 -20.26
C GLY A 131 -14.37 11.59 -19.66
N PHE A 132 -14.24 11.73 -18.35
CA PHE A 132 -12.92 11.72 -17.69
C PHE A 132 -12.32 10.31 -17.60
N ASN A 133 -10.98 10.25 -17.67
CA ASN A 133 -10.23 9.03 -17.41
C ASN A 133 -10.06 8.87 -15.89
N VAL A 134 -10.90 8.04 -15.26
CA VAL A 134 -11.01 7.93 -13.81
C VAL A 134 -10.84 6.49 -13.33
N GLY A 135 -10.11 6.31 -12.24
CA GLY A 135 -9.96 5.07 -11.49
C GLY A 135 -10.78 5.06 -10.20
N LEU A 136 -11.14 3.88 -9.74
CA LEU A 136 -11.76 3.65 -8.44
C LEU A 136 -10.90 2.64 -7.68
N ALA A 137 -10.45 2.98 -6.48
CA ALA A 137 -9.52 2.15 -5.72
C ALA A 137 -9.57 2.42 -4.20
N GLY A 138 -8.77 1.72 -3.44
CA GLY A 138 -8.69 1.82 -1.98
C GLY A 138 -9.32 0.61 -1.29
N ASN A 139 -10.23 0.81 -0.36
CA ASN A 139 -10.96 -0.29 0.29
C ASN A 139 -12.01 -0.94 -0.63
N ILE A 140 -12.12 -0.49 -1.86
CA ILE A 140 -13.02 -1.01 -2.89
C ILE A 140 -12.20 -1.45 -4.12
N GLY A 141 -12.52 -2.61 -4.65
CA GLY A 141 -11.86 -3.13 -5.85
C GLY A 141 -10.42 -3.55 -5.60
N VAL A 142 -9.48 -2.88 -6.26
CA VAL A 142 -8.04 -3.09 -6.09
C VAL A 142 -7.45 -2.05 -5.14
N SER A 143 -6.31 -2.36 -4.52
CA SER A 143 -5.61 -1.36 -3.72
C SER A 143 -5.17 -0.18 -4.58
N PHE A 144 -5.03 0.99 -3.98
CA PHE A 144 -4.61 2.19 -4.71
C PHE A 144 -3.20 2.02 -5.30
N ALA A 145 -2.28 1.42 -4.53
CA ALA A 145 -0.93 1.14 -5.01
C ALA A 145 -0.92 0.19 -6.22
N GLU A 146 -1.75 -0.86 -6.22
CA GLU A 146 -1.88 -1.75 -7.36
C GLU A 146 -2.48 -1.04 -8.59
N SER A 147 -3.46 -0.17 -8.36
CA SER A 147 -4.05 0.64 -9.44
C SER A 147 -3.01 1.59 -10.05
N VAL A 148 -2.25 2.32 -9.24
CA VAL A 148 -1.15 3.19 -9.71
C VAL A 148 -0.04 2.39 -10.40
N CYS A 149 0.22 1.18 -9.95
CA CYS A 149 1.18 0.29 -10.59
C CYS A 149 0.79 -0.06 -12.04
N ASN A 150 -0.51 -0.30 -12.29
CA ASN A 150 -0.98 -0.91 -13.54
C ASN A 150 -1.62 0.08 -14.51
N PHE A 151 -2.13 1.22 -14.02
CA PHE A 151 -2.94 2.15 -14.79
C PHE A 151 -2.48 3.59 -14.58
N SER A 152 -2.79 4.44 -15.55
CA SER A 152 -2.65 5.89 -15.46
C SER A 152 -4.02 6.52 -15.65
N TYR A 153 -4.47 7.25 -14.63
CA TYR A 153 -5.74 7.97 -14.63
C TYR A 153 -5.50 9.45 -14.37
N ASP A 154 -6.47 10.30 -14.77
CA ASP A 154 -6.45 11.73 -14.46
C ASP A 154 -7.08 12.01 -13.08
N PHE A 155 -8.01 11.15 -12.68
CA PHE A 155 -8.73 11.23 -11.40
C PHE A 155 -8.79 9.86 -10.72
N TYR A 156 -8.81 9.88 -9.41
CA TYR A 156 -9.13 8.71 -8.59
C TYR A 156 -10.24 9.02 -7.60
N GLY A 157 -11.30 8.20 -7.56
CA GLY A 157 -12.17 8.05 -6.41
C GLY A 157 -11.54 7.03 -5.45
N LEU A 158 -11.20 7.45 -4.24
CA LEU A 158 -10.54 6.58 -3.26
C LEU A 158 -11.46 6.35 -2.05
N GLU A 159 -11.75 5.09 -1.76
CA GLU A 159 -12.35 4.74 -0.47
C GLU A 159 -11.25 4.54 0.57
N VAL A 160 -11.29 5.34 1.63
CA VAL A 160 -10.31 5.32 2.71
C VAL A 160 -10.97 4.90 4.02
N SER A 161 -10.32 4.01 4.78
CA SER A 161 -10.77 3.56 6.11
C SER A 161 -10.36 4.53 7.21
#